data_b7cf30661ef1d9c17ef04c43ed4591e7
#
_entry.id   b7cf30661ef1d9c17ef04c43ed4591e7
#
_cell.length_a   1.000
_cell.length_b   1.000
_cell.length_c   1.000
_cell.angle_alpha   90.00
_cell.angle_beta   90.00
_cell.angle_gamma   90.00
#
_symmetry.space_group_name_H-M   'P 1'
#
loop_
_entity.id
_entity.type
_entity.pdbx_description
1 polymer ?
#
loop_
_entity_poly.entity_id
_entity_poly.type
_entity_poly.pdbx_seq_one_letter_code
_entity_poly.pdbx_strand_id
1 'polypeptide(L)'
;TLALMPLLVLLFQSLPLLSPLANAVAIPLVSFIVNPLVLLAATLQLEFPLLWAHQVTAWMMQWLQWLAAFEPGYWRQSAPPLWLGVLAVMAVAGAMLPRGTPGRLAALAVLTGLLAWPPVRPPAGSFVARVLDVGQGLAVHVQTANHDLLFDTGPPFGAHADAGSRVVLPYLNTLGVDRLDALVLSHDDSDHAGGANSIATALEVQRWWA
;
A
#
# COMPACT_ATOMS: atom_id res chain seq x y z
N THR A 1 -0.05 3.42 -15.05
CA THR A 1 -0.52 3.27 -13.66
C THR A 1 -1.92 2.67 -13.61
N LEU A 2 -2.93 3.26 -14.28
CA LEU A 2 -4.32 2.75 -14.26
C LEU A 2 -4.46 1.30 -14.76
N ALA A 3 -3.68 0.91 -15.77
CA ALA A 3 -3.69 -0.46 -16.29
C ALA A 3 -3.18 -1.50 -15.27
N LEU A 4 -2.35 -1.09 -14.32
CA LEU A 4 -1.82 -1.96 -13.25
C LEU A 4 -2.72 -1.98 -11.99
N MET A 5 -3.79 -1.17 -11.96
CA MET A 5 -4.67 -1.03 -10.79
C MET A 5 -5.17 -2.38 -10.23
N PRO A 6 -5.68 -3.32 -11.04
CA PRO A 6 -6.14 -4.60 -10.49
C PRO A 6 -5.04 -5.41 -9.82
N LEU A 7 -3.82 -5.39 -10.40
CA LEU A 7 -2.66 -6.08 -9.81
C LEU A 7 -2.21 -5.43 -8.50
N LEU A 8 -2.22 -4.09 -8.43
CA LEU A 8 -1.89 -3.37 -7.20
C LEU A 8 -2.88 -3.69 -6.08
N VAL A 9 -4.19 -3.74 -6.40
CA VAL A 9 -5.22 -4.11 -5.42
C VAL A 9 -5.08 -5.56 -4.99
N LEU A 10 -4.80 -6.49 -5.91
CA LEU A 10 -4.63 -7.91 -5.59
C LEU A 10 -3.40 -8.19 -4.71
N LEU A 11 -2.27 -7.55 -5.03
CA LEU A 11 -0.99 -7.85 -4.40
C LEU A 11 -0.71 -7.02 -3.16
N PHE A 12 -1.15 -5.75 -3.16
CA PHE A 12 -0.77 -4.78 -2.13
C PHE A 12 -1.97 -4.20 -1.36
N GLN A 13 -3.21 -4.50 -1.77
CA GLN A 13 -4.45 -3.98 -1.17
C GLN A 13 -4.45 -2.45 -1.04
N SER A 14 -3.68 -1.78 -1.90
CA SER A 14 -3.53 -0.32 -1.89
C SER A 14 -3.31 0.24 -3.28
N LEU A 15 -3.83 1.44 -3.50
CA LEU A 15 -3.64 2.20 -4.74
C LEU A 15 -3.01 3.55 -4.40
N PRO A 16 -1.84 3.87 -4.94
CA PRO A 16 -1.25 5.19 -4.80
C PRO A 16 -2.00 6.19 -5.70
N LEU A 17 -2.88 6.99 -5.11
CA LEU A 17 -3.76 7.93 -5.84
C LEU A 17 -2.98 9.02 -6.57
N LEU A 18 -1.86 9.44 -6.01
CA LEU A 18 -1.02 10.50 -6.58
C LEU A 18 0.01 9.98 -7.61
N SER A 19 0.15 8.66 -7.76
CA SER A 19 1.10 8.04 -8.68
C SER A 19 0.90 8.47 -10.17
N PRO A 20 -0.33 8.62 -10.70
CA PRO A 20 -0.51 9.13 -12.06
C PRO A 20 0.10 10.52 -12.25
N LEU A 21 -0.08 11.42 -11.28
CA LEU A 21 0.49 12.77 -11.31
C LEU A 21 2.02 12.72 -11.18
N ALA A 22 2.53 11.94 -10.23
CA ALA A 22 3.96 11.72 -10.06
C ALA A 22 4.63 11.23 -11.36
N ASN A 23 4.04 10.22 -11.99
CA ASN A 23 4.56 9.64 -13.24
C ASN A 23 4.41 10.58 -14.45
N ALA A 24 3.35 11.38 -14.51
CA ALA A 24 3.15 12.34 -15.60
C ALA A 24 4.24 13.42 -15.65
N VAL A 25 4.88 13.71 -14.53
CA VAL A 25 6.00 14.66 -14.43
C VAL A 25 7.36 13.95 -14.48
N ALA A 26 7.53 12.93 -13.63
CA ALA A 26 8.82 12.26 -13.49
C ALA A 26 9.26 11.54 -14.76
N ILE A 27 8.36 10.84 -15.47
CA ILE A 27 8.72 10.09 -16.67
C ILE A 27 9.23 11.01 -17.79
N PRO A 28 8.52 12.08 -18.20
CA PRO A 28 9.04 13.01 -19.21
C PRO A 28 10.34 13.69 -18.79
N LEU A 29 10.44 14.10 -17.52
CA LEU A 29 11.61 14.81 -17.01
C LEU A 29 12.85 13.92 -17.05
N VAL A 30 12.75 12.68 -16.62
CA VAL A 30 13.84 11.72 -16.70
C VAL A 30 14.16 11.37 -18.15
N SER A 31 13.13 11.08 -18.99
CA SER A 31 13.34 10.60 -20.35
C SER A 31 13.89 11.68 -21.29
N PHE A 32 13.42 12.91 -21.17
CA PHE A 32 13.74 13.98 -22.13
C PHE A 32 14.78 14.99 -21.64
N ILE A 33 15.08 15.02 -20.34
CA ILE A 33 16.06 15.96 -19.78
C ILE A 33 17.21 15.20 -19.12
N VAL A 34 16.95 14.39 -18.10
CA VAL A 34 18.00 13.74 -17.33
C VAL A 34 18.82 12.76 -18.20
N ASN A 35 18.14 11.83 -18.88
CA ASN A 35 18.82 10.83 -19.70
C ASN A 35 19.65 11.46 -20.85
N PRO A 36 19.14 12.42 -21.64
CA PRO A 36 19.94 13.09 -22.67
C PRO A 36 21.16 13.83 -22.09
N LEU A 37 21.01 14.50 -20.95
CA LEU A 37 22.15 15.19 -20.30
C LEU A 37 23.22 14.20 -19.84
N VAL A 38 22.81 13.06 -19.25
CA VAL A 38 23.74 12.00 -18.83
C VAL A 38 24.44 11.38 -20.03
N LEU A 39 23.72 11.09 -21.11
CA LEU A 39 24.31 10.55 -22.34
C LEU A 39 25.26 11.54 -22.99
N LEU A 40 24.92 12.83 -23.04
CA LEU A 40 25.78 13.89 -23.55
C LEU A 40 27.06 13.99 -22.73
N ALA A 41 26.95 13.98 -21.41
CA ALA A 41 28.09 13.99 -20.51
C ALA A 41 29.02 12.79 -20.73
N ALA A 42 28.46 11.60 -20.86
CA ALA A 42 29.20 10.36 -21.04
C ALA A 42 29.92 10.32 -22.40
N THR A 43 29.28 10.83 -23.47
CA THR A 43 29.86 10.83 -24.83
C THR A 43 30.94 11.90 -25.04
N LEU A 44 30.71 13.09 -24.49
CA LEU A 44 31.61 14.22 -24.65
C LEU A 44 32.61 14.38 -23.49
N GLN A 45 32.53 13.51 -22.47
CA GLN A 45 33.34 13.57 -21.24
C GLN A 45 33.27 14.92 -20.53
N LEU A 46 32.09 15.56 -20.52
CA LEU A 46 31.86 16.87 -19.92
C LEU A 46 31.17 16.70 -18.56
N GLU A 47 31.67 17.40 -17.53
CA GLU A 47 31.05 17.38 -16.19
C GLU A 47 29.79 18.28 -16.10
N PHE A 48 29.75 19.38 -16.87
CA PHE A 48 28.65 20.33 -16.81
C PHE A 48 27.25 19.72 -17.02
N PRO A 49 26.98 18.82 -18.02
CA PRO A 49 25.68 18.22 -18.16
C PRO A 49 25.32 17.30 -16.99
N LEU A 50 26.29 16.65 -16.31
CA LEU A 50 26.06 15.85 -15.11
C LEU A 50 25.56 16.71 -13.94
N LEU A 51 26.14 17.89 -13.75
CA LEU A 51 25.73 18.84 -12.71
C LEU A 51 24.25 19.24 -12.92
N TRP A 52 23.86 19.53 -14.16
CA TRP A 52 22.49 19.87 -14.49
C TRP A 52 21.54 18.66 -14.32
N ALA A 53 21.94 17.46 -14.78
CA ALA A 53 21.16 16.23 -14.57
C ALA A 53 20.95 15.96 -13.08
N HIS A 54 21.97 16.12 -12.24
CA HIS A 54 21.88 16.02 -10.79
C HIS A 54 20.90 17.05 -10.21
N GLN A 55 21.02 18.32 -10.59
CA GLN A 55 20.14 19.37 -10.06
C GLN A 55 18.67 19.15 -10.42
N VAL A 56 18.39 18.75 -11.67
CA VAL A 56 17.04 18.45 -12.12
C VAL A 56 16.48 17.23 -11.36
N THR A 57 17.30 16.21 -11.17
CA THR A 57 16.90 15.02 -10.38
C THR A 57 16.64 15.39 -8.91
N ALA A 58 17.47 16.24 -8.32
CA ALA A 58 17.28 16.71 -6.93
C ALA A 58 15.96 17.48 -6.77
N TRP A 59 15.62 18.39 -7.68
CA TRP A 59 14.32 19.09 -7.67
C TRP A 59 13.16 18.13 -7.85
N MET A 60 13.27 17.17 -8.78
CA MET A 60 12.24 16.14 -8.96
C MET A 60 12.04 15.32 -7.68
N MET A 61 13.12 14.92 -7.00
CA MET A 61 13.02 14.15 -5.75
C MET A 61 12.36 14.97 -4.62
N GLN A 62 12.71 16.26 -4.48
CA GLN A 62 12.06 17.14 -3.51
C GLN A 62 10.56 17.28 -3.79
N TRP A 63 10.20 17.46 -5.05
CA TRP A 63 8.79 17.53 -5.46
C TRP A 63 8.05 16.21 -5.19
N LEU A 64 8.66 15.05 -5.49
CA LEU A 64 8.07 13.74 -5.18
C LEU A 64 7.90 13.51 -3.68
N GLN A 65 8.88 13.94 -2.87
CA GLN A 65 8.79 13.88 -1.40
C GLN A 65 7.65 14.77 -0.88
N TRP A 66 7.53 15.99 -1.41
CA TRP A 66 6.44 16.89 -1.10
C TRP A 66 5.10 16.26 -1.49
N LEU A 67 4.99 15.67 -2.68
CA LEU A 67 3.77 15.00 -3.13
C LEU A 67 3.43 13.77 -2.24
N ALA A 68 4.43 13.03 -1.78
CA ALA A 68 4.24 11.89 -0.89
C ALA A 68 3.78 12.27 0.52
N ALA A 69 3.98 13.52 0.92
CA ALA A 69 3.52 14.04 2.21
C ALA A 69 2.01 14.37 2.26
N PHE A 70 1.32 14.36 1.10
CA PHE A 70 -0.12 14.56 1.07
C PHE A 70 -0.88 13.29 1.50
N GLU A 71 -1.71 13.44 2.50
CA GLU A 71 -2.70 12.43 2.89
C GLU A 71 -4.11 12.85 2.42
N PRO A 72 -4.91 11.89 1.91
CA PRO A 72 -4.66 10.46 1.74
C PRO A 72 -3.97 10.14 0.40
N GLY A 73 -2.66 9.82 0.43
CA GLY A 73 -1.90 9.40 -0.77
C GLY A 73 -2.25 8.02 -1.29
N TYR A 74 -2.92 7.19 -0.47
CA TYR A 74 -3.24 5.80 -0.80
C TYR A 74 -4.71 5.48 -0.54
N TRP A 75 -5.35 4.85 -1.52
CA TRP A 75 -6.61 4.15 -1.31
C TRP A 75 -6.31 2.76 -0.76
N ARG A 76 -6.82 2.42 0.40
CA ARG A 76 -6.71 1.09 0.99
C ARG A 76 -7.98 0.29 0.71
N GLN A 77 -7.82 -0.99 0.42
CA GLN A 77 -8.90 -1.88 0.00
C GLN A 77 -8.70 -3.24 0.67
N SER A 78 -9.77 -3.84 1.19
CA SER A 78 -9.73 -5.25 1.59
C SER A 78 -9.39 -6.15 0.41
N ALA A 79 -8.71 -7.26 0.65
CA ALA A 79 -8.33 -8.20 -0.39
C ALA A 79 -9.58 -8.74 -1.11
N PRO A 80 -9.76 -8.47 -2.41
CA PRO A 80 -10.84 -9.04 -3.18
C PRO A 80 -10.59 -10.53 -3.44
N PRO A 81 -11.63 -11.34 -3.70
CA PRO A 81 -11.45 -12.73 -4.07
C PRO A 81 -10.69 -12.82 -5.40
N LEU A 82 -9.86 -13.85 -5.53
CA LEU A 82 -8.97 -14.04 -6.69
C LEU A 82 -9.72 -14.00 -8.03
N TRP A 83 -10.92 -14.59 -8.10
CA TRP A 83 -11.73 -14.59 -9.33
C TRP A 83 -12.10 -13.18 -9.79
N LEU A 84 -12.43 -12.28 -8.85
CA LEU A 84 -12.75 -10.88 -9.18
C LEU A 84 -11.50 -10.14 -9.66
N GLY A 85 -10.35 -10.40 -9.05
CA GLY A 85 -9.08 -9.85 -9.50
C GLY A 85 -8.70 -10.28 -10.91
N VAL A 86 -8.85 -11.58 -11.24
CA VAL A 86 -8.63 -12.09 -12.60
C VAL A 86 -9.58 -11.44 -13.60
N LEU A 87 -10.86 -11.33 -13.27
CA LEU A 87 -11.83 -10.62 -14.11
C LEU A 87 -11.46 -9.15 -14.29
N ALA A 88 -10.95 -8.50 -13.26
CA ALA A 88 -10.54 -7.08 -13.33
C ALA A 88 -9.30 -6.89 -14.24
N VAL A 89 -8.35 -7.81 -14.22
CA VAL A 89 -7.21 -7.79 -15.17
C VAL A 89 -7.71 -7.91 -16.62
N MET A 90 -8.63 -8.84 -16.89
CA MET A 90 -9.25 -8.96 -18.23
C MET A 90 -10.08 -7.72 -18.58
N ALA A 91 -10.78 -7.15 -17.60
CA ALA A 91 -11.57 -5.93 -17.79
C ALA A 91 -10.72 -4.72 -18.17
N VAL A 92 -9.50 -4.58 -17.62
CA VAL A 92 -8.57 -3.53 -18.03
C VAL A 92 -8.24 -3.66 -19.52
N ALA A 93 -7.92 -4.87 -19.99
CA ALA A 93 -7.67 -5.11 -21.41
C ALA A 93 -8.89 -4.72 -22.26
N GLY A 94 -10.10 -5.12 -21.82
CA GLY A 94 -11.36 -4.73 -22.47
C GLY A 94 -11.62 -3.22 -22.47
N ALA A 95 -11.32 -2.53 -21.37
CA ALA A 95 -11.49 -1.08 -21.27
C ALA A 95 -10.52 -0.29 -22.17
N MET A 96 -9.37 -0.88 -22.51
CA MET A 96 -8.38 -0.28 -23.43
C MET A 96 -8.74 -0.42 -24.91
N LEU A 97 -9.75 -1.23 -25.25
CA LEU A 97 -10.22 -1.36 -26.63
C LEU A 97 -10.83 -0.04 -27.14
N PRO A 98 -10.87 0.17 -28.48
CA PRO A 98 -11.42 1.38 -29.09
C PRO A 98 -12.84 1.72 -28.62
N ARG A 99 -13.21 3.01 -28.65
CA ARG A 99 -14.56 3.47 -28.32
C ARG A 99 -15.58 2.79 -29.25
N GLY A 100 -16.69 2.28 -28.67
CA GLY A 100 -17.72 1.55 -29.41
C GLY A 100 -17.60 0.03 -29.34
N THR A 101 -16.53 -0.53 -28.78
CA THR A 101 -16.41 -1.98 -28.57
C THR A 101 -17.46 -2.44 -27.54
N PRO A 102 -18.28 -3.47 -27.86
CA PRO A 102 -19.21 -4.04 -26.90
C PRO A 102 -18.46 -4.63 -25.70
N GLY A 103 -19.05 -4.54 -24.49
CA GLY A 103 -18.45 -5.05 -23.27
C GLY A 103 -17.61 -4.04 -22.48
N ARG A 104 -17.33 -2.85 -23.01
CA ARG A 104 -16.57 -1.82 -22.27
C ARG A 104 -17.29 -1.37 -20.99
N LEU A 105 -18.61 -1.24 -21.00
CA LEU A 105 -19.39 -0.91 -19.81
C LEU A 105 -19.32 -2.05 -18.76
N ALA A 106 -19.35 -3.32 -19.21
CA ALA A 106 -19.15 -4.46 -18.31
C ALA A 106 -17.76 -4.46 -17.70
N ALA A 107 -16.72 -4.12 -18.48
CA ALA A 107 -15.36 -3.95 -17.96
C ALA A 107 -15.28 -2.87 -16.87
N LEU A 108 -15.91 -1.72 -17.09
CA LEU A 108 -15.98 -0.66 -16.08
C LEU A 108 -16.74 -1.10 -14.83
N ALA A 109 -17.84 -1.84 -14.97
CA ALA A 109 -18.60 -2.38 -13.84
C ALA A 109 -17.77 -3.36 -13.00
N VAL A 110 -16.98 -4.24 -13.64
CA VAL A 110 -16.04 -5.14 -12.95
C VAL A 110 -14.98 -4.36 -12.18
N LEU A 111 -14.38 -3.34 -12.78
CA LEU A 111 -13.37 -2.51 -12.12
C LEU A 111 -13.96 -1.73 -10.93
N THR A 112 -15.18 -1.22 -11.07
CA THR A 112 -15.91 -0.58 -9.97
C THR A 112 -16.20 -1.59 -8.84
N GLY A 113 -16.65 -2.79 -9.19
CA GLY A 113 -16.89 -3.88 -8.24
C GLY A 113 -15.63 -4.30 -7.49
N LEU A 114 -14.47 -4.29 -8.16
CA LEU A 114 -13.18 -4.54 -7.51
C LEU A 114 -12.89 -3.51 -6.43
N LEU A 115 -13.06 -2.21 -6.73
CA LEU A 115 -12.78 -1.11 -5.81
C LEU A 115 -13.83 -0.97 -4.70
N ALA A 116 -15.04 -1.46 -4.92
CA ALA A 116 -16.14 -1.42 -3.95
C ALA A 116 -16.29 -2.74 -3.17
N TRP A 117 -15.32 -3.68 -3.26
CA TRP A 117 -15.42 -4.96 -2.59
C TRP A 117 -15.41 -4.78 -1.06
N PRO A 118 -16.46 -5.23 -0.34
CA PRO A 118 -16.55 -5.03 1.10
C PRO A 118 -15.58 -5.98 1.85
N PRO A 119 -15.09 -5.57 3.03
CA PRO A 119 -14.35 -6.47 3.90
C PRO A 119 -15.24 -7.63 4.39
N VAL A 120 -14.66 -8.83 4.45
CA VAL A 120 -15.36 -10.00 4.98
C VAL A 120 -15.17 -10.03 6.50
N ARG A 121 -16.26 -10.06 7.24
CA ARG A 121 -16.26 -10.10 8.71
C ARG A 121 -16.98 -11.33 9.26
N PRO A 122 -16.64 -11.78 10.48
CA PRO A 122 -17.37 -12.83 11.17
C PRO A 122 -18.84 -12.44 11.38
N PRO A 123 -19.78 -13.42 11.37
CA PRO A 123 -21.18 -13.16 11.71
C PRO A 123 -21.35 -12.65 13.14
N ALA A 124 -22.44 -11.92 13.40
CA ALA A 124 -22.76 -11.43 14.74
C ALA A 124 -22.84 -12.59 15.75
N GLY A 125 -22.23 -12.38 16.93
CA GLY A 125 -22.16 -13.41 17.99
C GLY A 125 -20.99 -14.38 17.83
N SER A 126 -20.16 -14.25 16.78
CA SER A 126 -18.95 -15.02 16.59
C SER A 126 -17.70 -14.12 16.52
N PHE A 127 -16.54 -14.72 16.68
CA PHE A 127 -15.25 -14.06 16.49
C PHE A 127 -14.28 -15.00 15.77
N VAL A 128 -13.26 -14.42 15.19
CA VAL A 128 -12.11 -15.13 14.63
C VAL A 128 -10.86 -14.58 15.31
N ALA A 129 -10.09 -15.45 15.96
CA ALA A 129 -8.78 -15.14 16.49
C ALA A 129 -7.72 -15.75 15.56
N ARG A 130 -6.74 -14.93 15.14
CA ARG A 130 -5.64 -15.37 14.29
C ARG A 130 -4.32 -15.02 14.94
N VAL A 131 -3.53 -16.04 15.21
CA VAL A 131 -2.13 -15.89 15.61
C VAL A 131 -1.32 -15.65 14.35
N LEU A 132 -0.60 -14.53 14.32
CA LEU A 132 0.23 -14.15 13.19
C LEU A 132 1.63 -14.75 13.35
N ASP A 133 2.20 -15.24 12.26
CA ASP A 133 3.59 -15.70 12.26
C ASP A 133 4.54 -14.49 12.23
N VAL A 134 4.97 -14.09 13.41
CA VAL A 134 5.91 -12.98 13.63
C VAL A 134 7.32 -13.46 14.00
N GLY A 135 7.57 -14.78 13.86
CA GLY A 135 8.81 -15.41 14.32
C GLY A 135 8.83 -15.59 15.84
N GLN A 136 9.93 -15.25 16.49
CA GLN A 136 10.01 -15.31 17.96
C GLN A 136 9.27 -14.12 18.56
N GLY A 137 8.08 -14.35 19.08
CA GLY A 137 7.20 -13.33 19.66
C GLY A 137 5.73 -13.66 19.51
N LEU A 138 4.87 -12.71 19.82
CA LEU A 138 3.42 -12.90 19.75
C LEU A 138 2.74 -11.71 19.06
N ALA A 139 1.78 -12.01 18.22
CA ALA A 139 0.78 -11.06 17.71
C ALA A 139 -0.51 -11.82 17.40
N VAL A 140 -1.61 -11.45 18.03
CA VAL A 140 -2.91 -12.09 17.83
C VAL A 140 -3.94 -11.04 17.45
N HIS A 141 -4.56 -11.21 16.30
CA HIS A 141 -5.69 -10.40 15.90
C HIS A 141 -7.00 -11.10 16.21
N VAL A 142 -7.89 -10.43 16.94
CA VAL A 142 -9.25 -10.89 17.24
C VAL A 142 -10.24 -9.99 16.52
N GLN A 143 -11.01 -10.58 15.62
CA GLN A 143 -12.01 -9.90 14.81
C GLN A 143 -13.42 -10.41 15.14
N THR A 144 -14.35 -9.49 15.31
CA THR A 144 -15.79 -9.74 15.42
C THR A 144 -16.53 -9.11 14.23
N ALA A 145 -17.85 -9.15 14.25
CA ALA A 145 -18.65 -8.45 13.24
C ALA A 145 -18.34 -6.94 13.14
N ASN A 146 -18.00 -6.28 14.26
CA ASN A 146 -17.89 -4.82 14.32
C ASN A 146 -16.59 -4.31 14.98
N HIS A 147 -15.78 -5.18 15.58
CA HIS A 147 -14.62 -4.79 16.38
C HIS A 147 -13.38 -5.56 16.00
N ASP A 148 -12.24 -4.89 16.10
CA ASP A 148 -10.91 -5.42 15.84
C ASP A 148 -10.02 -5.14 17.07
N LEU A 149 -9.45 -6.19 17.67
CA LEU A 149 -8.50 -6.13 18.76
C LEU A 149 -7.19 -6.77 18.34
N LEU A 150 -6.08 -6.10 18.64
CA LEU A 150 -4.75 -6.67 18.49
C LEU A 150 -4.16 -6.91 19.88
N PHE A 151 -3.69 -8.13 20.14
CA PHE A 151 -2.99 -8.53 21.35
C PHE A 151 -1.53 -8.79 20.99
N ASP A 152 -0.61 -8.02 21.53
CA ASP A 152 0.80 -7.93 21.20
C ASP A 152 1.07 -7.57 19.71
N THR A 153 2.30 -7.25 19.40
CA THR A 153 2.68 -6.69 18.10
C THR A 153 3.91 -7.34 17.48
N GLY A 154 4.48 -8.34 18.18
CA GLY A 154 5.67 -9.06 17.74
C GLY A 154 6.97 -8.28 17.86
N PRO A 155 8.10 -8.91 17.46
CA PRO A 155 9.45 -8.42 17.68
C PRO A 155 9.88 -7.32 16.67
N PRO A 156 10.94 -6.57 17.00
CA PRO A 156 11.72 -5.82 16.01
C PRO A 156 12.55 -6.78 15.14
N PHE A 157 12.71 -6.47 13.85
CA PHE A 157 13.56 -7.23 12.92
C PHE A 157 14.90 -6.52 12.62
N GLY A 158 15.12 -5.36 13.23
CA GLY A 158 16.31 -4.54 13.05
C GLY A 158 16.03 -3.06 13.30
N ALA A 159 16.95 -2.18 12.90
CA ALA A 159 16.86 -0.75 13.21
C ALA A 159 15.67 -0.04 12.52
N HIS A 160 15.15 -0.58 11.42
CA HIS A 160 14.13 0.08 10.58
C HIS A 160 12.97 -0.84 10.18
N ALA A 161 12.84 -2.00 10.83
CA ALA A 161 11.79 -2.96 10.52
C ALA A 161 11.38 -3.74 11.78
N ASP A 162 10.09 -4.01 11.89
CA ASP A 162 9.49 -4.78 12.97
C ASP A 162 8.31 -5.62 12.46
N ALA A 163 7.79 -6.51 13.30
CA ALA A 163 6.66 -7.35 12.99
C ALA A 163 5.38 -6.55 12.74
N GLY A 164 5.20 -5.42 13.43
CA GLY A 164 4.10 -4.49 13.19
C GLY A 164 4.06 -4.03 11.73
N SER A 165 5.18 -3.49 11.23
CA SER A 165 5.29 -2.96 9.87
C SER A 165 5.32 -4.04 8.77
N ARG A 166 5.93 -5.21 9.05
CA ARG A 166 6.18 -6.23 8.02
C ARG A 166 5.14 -7.35 7.96
N VAL A 167 4.44 -7.62 9.05
CA VAL A 167 3.48 -8.73 9.17
C VAL A 167 2.09 -8.21 9.53
N VAL A 168 1.97 -7.48 10.66
CA VAL A 168 0.67 -7.11 11.22
C VAL A 168 -0.08 -6.13 10.32
N LEU A 169 0.55 -5.00 9.94
CA LEU A 169 -0.08 -3.98 9.09
C LEU A 169 -0.47 -4.53 7.71
N PRO A 170 0.40 -5.24 6.97
CA PRO A 170 -0.01 -5.88 5.72
C PRO A 170 -1.19 -6.83 5.88
N TYR A 171 -1.19 -7.65 6.93
CA TYR A 171 -2.29 -8.55 7.23
C TYR A 171 -3.60 -7.79 7.53
N LEU A 172 -3.59 -6.77 8.40
CA LEU A 172 -4.77 -5.95 8.71
C LEU A 172 -5.31 -5.26 7.45
N ASN A 173 -4.43 -4.79 6.58
CA ASN A 173 -4.81 -4.21 5.29
C ASN A 173 -5.58 -5.22 4.40
N THR A 174 -5.19 -6.51 4.39
CA THR A 174 -5.92 -7.53 3.62
C THR A 174 -7.35 -7.71 4.08
N LEU A 175 -7.62 -7.45 5.36
CA LEU A 175 -8.96 -7.52 5.97
C LEU A 175 -9.73 -6.20 5.85
N GLY A 176 -9.11 -5.12 5.36
CA GLY A 176 -9.72 -3.78 5.32
C GLY A 176 -9.87 -3.16 6.71
N VAL A 177 -8.97 -3.50 7.65
CA VAL A 177 -8.93 -2.91 8.99
C VAL A 177 -8.07 -1.65 8.94
N ASP A 178 -8.70 -0.50 9.13
CA ASP A 178 -8.09 0.82 9.11
C ASP A 178 -7.98 1.46 10.50
N ARG A 179 -8.61 0.86 11.51
CA ARG A 179 -8.53 1.24 12.92
C ARG A 179 -8.63 0.01 13.82
N LEU A 180 -8.07 0.10 15.01
CA LEU A 180 -8.21 -0.90 16.07
C LEU A 180 -9.06 -0.33 17.21
N ASP A 181 -10.06 -1.12 17.67
CA ASP A 181 -10.85 -0.76 18.85
C ASP A 181 -10.01 -0.89 20.12
N ALA A 182 -9.07 -1.84 20.14
CA ALA A 182 -8.12 -2.01 21.24
C ALA A 182 -6.79 -2.60 20.75
N LEU A 183 -5.71 -2.12 21.36
CA LEU A 183 -4.39 -2.73 21.35
C LEU A 183 -4.03 -3.08 22.80
N VAL A 184 -3.73 -4.35 23.03
CA VAL A 184 -3.32 -4.87 24.32
C VAL A 184 -1.88 -5.31 24.21
N LEU A 185 -1.00 -4.75 25.05
CA LEU A 185 0.37 -5.21 25.21
C LEU A 185 0.45 -5.98 26.52
N SER A 186 0.83 -7.25 26.43
CA SER A 186 0.89 -8.12 27.62
C SER A 186 1.99 -7.71 28.59
N HIS A 187 3.12 -7.24 28.06
CA HIS A 187 4.28 -6.75 28.79
C HIS A 187 5.25 -6.02 27.83
N ASP A 188 6.28 -5.37 28.39
CA ASP A 188 7.19 -4.48 27.68
C ASP A 188 8.39 -5.21 27.04
N ASP A 189 8.37 -6.53 26.90
CA ASP A 189 9.44 -7.26 26.21
C ASP A 189 9.37 -7.02 24.70
N SER A 190 10.54 -6.91 24.08
CA SER A 190 10.67 -6.51 22.67
C SER A 190 9.98 -7.46 21.70
N ASP A 191 9.84 -8.73 22.02
CA ASP A 191 9.17 -9.75 21.21
C ASP A 191 7.63 -9.70 21.30
N HIS A 192 7.09 -8.85 22.18
CA HIS A 192 5.67 -8.56 22.34
C HIS A 192 5.30 -7.13 21.93
N ALA A 193 6.09 -6.14 22.35
CA ALA A 193 5.81 -4.73 22.14
C ALA A 193 6.59 -4.10 20.96
N GLY A 194 7.50 -4.86 20.32
CA GLY A 194 8.44 -4.31 19.34
C GLY A 194 7.80 -3.65 18.12
N GLY A 195 6.61 -4.09 17.69
CA GLY A 195 5.87 -3.51 16.56
C GLY A 195 4.89 -2.39 16.95
N ALA A 196 4.72 -2.07 18.24
CA ALA A 196 3.65 -1.18 18.70
C ALA A 196 3.72 0.23 18.09
N ASN A 197 4.93 0.78 17.97
CA ASN A 197 5.12 2.12 17.38
C ASN A 197 4.71 2.18 15.90
N SER A 198 5.02 1.14 15.12
CA SER A 198 4.61 1.03 13.73
C SER A 198 3.10 0.96 13.59
N ILE A 199 2.42 0.21 14.47
CA ILE A 199 0.96 0.14 14.51
C ILE A 199 0.35 1.50 14.87
N ALA A 200 0.85 2.15 15.92
CA ALA A 200 0.36 3.46 16.38
C ALA A 200 0.52 4.57 15.35
N THR A 201 1.56 4.49 14.53
CA THR A 201 1.81 5.49 13.48
C THR A 201 0.90 5.26 12.26
N ALA A 202 0.55 4.00 11.97
CA ALA A 202 -0.15 3.64 10.75
C ALA A 202 -1.67 3.52 10.91
N LEU A 203 -2.17 3.22 12.13
CA LEU A 203 -3.59 3.00 12.41
C LEU A 203 -4.04 3.83 13.62
N GLU A 204 -5.30 4.25 13.58
CA GLU A 204 -5.98 4.78 14.75
C GLU A 204 -6.25 3.65 15.76
N VAL A 205 -5.76 3.80 17.00
CA VAL A 205 -6.00 2.88 18.10
C VAL A 205 -6.85 3.59 19.15
N GLN A 206 -8.10 3.14 19.33
CA GLN A 206 -9.04 3.80 20.24
C GLN A 206 -8.71 3.59 21.72
N ARG A 207 -8.24 2.40 22.09
CA ARG A 207 -7.89 2.04 23.48
C ARG A 207 -6.57 1.29 23.53
N TRP A 208 -5.74 1.69 24.49
CA TRP A 208 -4.47 1.07 24.79
C TRP A 208 -4.54 0.40 26.16
N TRP A 209 -4.03 -0.82 26.25
CA TRP A 209 -3.88 -1.58 27.48
C TRP A 209 -2.44 -2.12 27.51
N ALA A 210 -1.68 -1.73 28.55
CA ALA A 210 -0.30 -2.17 28.76
C ALA A 210 -0.04 -2.43 30.25
#